data_64078b9aadc37332951a839f577c5a6c
#
_entry.id   64078b9aadc37332951a839f577c5a6c
#
_cell.length_a   1.000
_cell.length_b   1.000
_cell.length_c   1.000
_cell.angle_alpha   90.00
_cell.angle_beta   90.00
_cell.angle_gamma   90.00
#
_symmetry.space_group_name_H-M   'P 1'
#
loop_
_entity.id
_entity.type
_entity.pdbx_description
1 polymer ?
#
loop_
_entity_poly.entity_id
_entity_poly.type
_entity_poly.pdbx_seq_one_letter_code
_entity_poly.pdbx_strand_id
1 'polypeptide(L)'
;MNFWRQIPKPIIGLSPMDGVTDASFRFITAKHGRPDVMFTEFVNIQAAFCSPHTLIKDLTYSEVERPLVAQIYGRAPELFYKVAHIVCALGFDGLDINMGCPSRKVAASGCGAALIRAPELAREIIRAARRGIEDWHAGQSLTKIGIEPA
;
A
#
# COMPACT_ATOMS: atom_id res chain seq x y z
N MET A 1 -17.20 -1.10 -0.48
CA MET A 1 -17.67 -1.00 -1.91
C MET A 1 -16.42 -0.86 -2.78
N ASN A 2 -16.33 -1.53 -3.94
CA ASN A 2 -15.09 -1.47 -4.76
C ASN A 2 -15.12 -0.20 -5.63
N PHE A 3 -14.34 0.82 -5.25
CA PHE A 3 -14.28 2.13 -5.93
C PHE A 3 -13.82 2.04 -7.39
N TRP A 4 -13.00 1.05 -7.76
CA TRP A 4 -12.56 0.83 -9.15
C TRP A 4 -13.70 0.66 -10.16
N ARG A 5 -14.86 0.18 -9.69
CA ARG A 5 -16.05 0.02 -10.54
C ARG A 5 -16.84 1.31 -10.71
N GLN A 6 -16.54 2.33 -9.94
CA GLN A 6 -17.25 3.62 -9.95
C GLN A 6 -16.51 4.68 -10.74
N ILE A 7 -15.21 4.48 -10.97
CA ILE A 7 -14.37 5.40 -11.74
C ILE A 7 -14.71 5.26 -13.24
N PRO A 8 -15.04 6.38 -13.94
CA PRO A 8 -15.26 6.35 -15.37
C PRO A 8 -13.97 5.99 -16.12
N LYS A 9 -14.10 5.42 -17.31
CA LYS A 9 -12.96 5.07 -18.16
C LYS A 9 -12.77 6.10 -19.25
N PRO A 10 -11.53 6.42 -19.67
CA PRO A 10 -10.26 5.87 -19.16
C PRO A 10 -9.92 6.38 -17.75
N ILE A 11 -9.27 5.55 -16.93
CA ILE A 11 -8.83 5.93 -15.59
C ILE A 11 -7.48 6.65 -15.70
N ILE A 12 -7.38 7.86 -15.18
CA ILE A 12 -6.14 8.62 -15.07
C ILE A 12 -5.64 8.55 -13.62
N GLY A 13 -4.47 7.97 -13.41
CA GLY A 13 -3.89 7.79 -12.09
C GLY A 13 -2.54 8.49 -11.93
N LEU A 14 -2.26 8.98 -10.72
CA LEU A 14 -0.92 9.38 -10.32
C LEU A 14 -0.15 8.14 -9.88
N SER A 15 0.82 7.70 -10.68
CA SER A 15 1.67 6.54 -10.35
C SER A 15 2.53 6.78 -9.12
N PRO A 16 2.82 5.72 -8.34
CA PRO A 16 3.74 5.80 -7.20
C PRO A 16 5.18 6.03 -7.68
N MET A 17 5.83 7.05 -7.16
CA MET A 17 7.22 7.42 -7.50
C MET A 17 8.00 7.74 -6.23
N ASP A 18 8.97 6.88 -5.87
CA ASP A 18 9.83 7.01 -4.69
C ASP A 18 10.62 8.34 -4.72
N GLY A 19 10.55 9.11 -3.65
CA GLY A 19 11.15 10.45 -3.53
C GLY A 19 10.41 11.55 -4.30
N VAL A 20 9.23 11.28 -4.85
CA VAL A 20 8.46 12.25 -5.65
C VAL A 20 7.02 12.37 -5.19
N THR A 21 6.28 11.26 -5.10
CA THR A 21 4.85 11.28 -4.75
C THR A 21 4.61 11.27 -3.24
N ASP A 22 5.31 12.12 -2.52
CA ASP A 22 5.08 12.38 -1.10
C ASP A 22 3.71 13.05 -0.86
N ALA A 23 3.32 13.22 0.39
CA ALA A 23 2.03 13.81 0.76
C ALA A 23 1.86 15.22 0.18
N SER A 24 2.93 16.03 0.14
CA SER A 24 2.88 17.40 -0.39
C SER A 24 2.63 17.42 -1.89
N PHE A 25 3.36 16.59 -2.64
CA PHE A 25 3.20 16.46 -4.08
C PHE A 25 1.79 15.94 -4.43
N ARG A 26 1.32 14.90 -3.74
CA ARG A 26 -0.04 14.36 -3.96
C ARG A 26 -1.12 15.40 -3.65
N PHE A 27 -0.97 16.15 -2.55
CA PHE A 27 -1.91 17.21 -2.19
C PHE A 27 -2.05 18.28 -3.29
N ILE A 28 -0.91 18.76 -3.83
CA ILE A 28 -0.92 19.76 -4.92
C ILE A 28 -1.53 19.15 -6.19
N THR A 29 -1.17 17.90 -6.51
CA THR A 29 -1.72 17.19 -7.67
C THR A 29 -3.24 17.00 -7.54
N ALA A 30 -3.73 16.65 -6.35
CA ALA A 30 -5.16 16.50 -6.08
C ALA A 30 -5.91 17.82 -6.30
N LYS A 31 -5.34 18.95 -5.86
CA LYS A 31 -5.97 20.27 -6.02
C LYS A 31 -6.03 20.77 -7.46
N HIS A 32 -5.00 20.51 -8.24
CA HIS A 32 -4.84 21.12 -9.56
C HIS A 32 -5.04 20.15 -10.72
N GLY A 33 -4.59 18.90 -10.58
CA GLY A 33 -4.67 17.87 -11.63
C GLY A 33 -5.89 16.96 -11.52
N ARG A 34 -6.38 16.72 -10.30
CA ARG A 34 -7.54 15.87 -9.99
C ARG A 34 -7.53 14.53 -10.73
N PRO A 35 -6.48 13.70 -10.53
CA PRO A 35 -6.48 12.35 -11.10
C PRO A 35 -7.62 11.52 -10.48
N ASP A 36 -8.09 10.51 -11.21
CA ASP A 36 -9.17 9.62 -10.75
C ASP A 36 -8.75 8.73 -9.59
N VAL A 37 -7.44 8.46 -9.45
CA VAL A 37 -6.85 7.69 -8.35
C VAL A 37 -5.41 8.11 -8.14
N MET A 38 -4.97 8.09 -6.89
CA MET A 38 -3.58 8.36 -6.54
C MET A 38 -2.99 7.23 -5.73
N PHE A 39 -1.66 7.09 -5.79
CA PHE A 39 -0.90 6.11 -5.04
C PHE A 39 0.12 6.81 -4.14
N THR A 40 0.36 6.26 -2.95
CA THR A 40 1.48 6.70 -2.12
C THR A 40 2.82 6.28 -2.73
N GLU A 41 3.91 6.80 -2.21
CA GLU A 41 5.22 6.15 -2.38
C GLU A 41 5.15 4.72 -1.81
N PHE A 42 6.06 3.83 -2.27
CA PHE A 42 6.04 2.45 -1.79
C PHE A 42 6.80 2.27 -0.48
N VAL A 43 6.15 1.68 0.50
CA VAL A 43 6.67 1.48 1.85
C VAL A 43 7.19 0.05 2.04
N ASN A 44 8.39 -0.09 2.62
CA ASN A 44 8.94 -1.39 2.98
C ASN A 44 8.24 -1.94 4.22
N ILE A 45 7.53 -3.07 4.09
CA ILE A 45 6.76 -3.64 5.20
C ILE A 45 7.63 -4.14 6.36
N GLN A 46 8.85 -4.63 6.12
CA GLN A 46 9.77 -5.05 7.17
C GLN A 46 10.31 -3.84 7.94
N ALA A 47 10.73 -2.79 7.23
CA ALA A 47 11.16 -1.54 7.86
C ALA A 47 10.03 -0.89 8.67
N ALA A 48 8.80 -0.97 8.17
CA ALA A 48 7.60 -0.47 8.83
C ALA A 48 7.39 -1.10 10.22
N PHE A 49 7.60 -2.41 10.35
CA PHE A 49 7.48 -3.10 11.64
C PHE A 49 8.65 -2.82 12.59
N CYS A 50 9.84 -2.53 12.05
CA CYS A 50 11.00 -2.12 12.86
C CYS A 50 10.89 -0.66 13.36
N SER A 51 10.17 0.19 12.64
CA SER A 51 9.99 1.61 12.95
C SER A 51 8.59 2.10 12.58
N PRO A 52 7.58 1.86 13.42
CA PRO A 52 6.18 2.23 13.15
C PRO A 52 5.97 3.72 12.83
N HIS A 53 6.76 4.60 13.44
CA HIS A 53 6.70 6.04 13.16
C HIS A 53 7.04 6.39 11.71
N THR A 54 7.96 5.64 11.09
CA THR A 54 8.29 5.81 9.66
C THR A 54 7.09 5.44 8.79
N LEU A 55 6.41 4.32 9.11
CA LEU A 55 5.20 3.91 8.40
C LEU A 55 4.12 4.98 8.42
N ILE A 56 3.84 5.55 9.60
CA ILE A 56 2.82 6.59 9.77
C ILE A 56 3.16 7.82 8.94
N LYS A 57 4.43 8.25 8.95
CA LYS A 57 4.90 9.39 8.17
C LYS A 57 4.73 9.18 6.66
N ASP A 58 5.13 8.01 6.17
CA ASP A 58 5.09 7.68 4.74
C ASP A 58 3.65 7.47 4.24
N LEU A 59 2.73 7.12 5.15
CA LEU A 59 1.30 6.93 4.87
C LEU A 59 0.43 8.12 5.28
N THR A 60 1.01 9.28 5.58
CA THR A 60 0.23 10.51 5.83
C THR A 60 -0.44 11.00 4.55
N TYR A 61 -1.70 11.42 4.65
CA TYR A 61 -2.45 11.94 3.52
C TYR A 61 -3.53 12.95 3.94
N SER A 62 -4.13 13.61 2.96
CA SER A 62 -5.29 14.50 3.12
C SER A 62 -6.51 13.94 2.38
N GLU A 63 -7.71 14.15 2.89
CA GLU A 63 -8.97 13.65 2.30
C GLU A 63 -9.18 14.10 0.84
N VAL A 64 -8.58 15.22 0.43
CA VAL A 64 -8.66 15.71 -0.96
C VAL A 64 -7.95 14.78 -1.96
N GLU A 65 -7.07 13.89 -1.49
CA GLU A 65 -6.31 12.95 -2.31
C GLU A 65 -7.10 11.69 -2.68
N ARG A 66 -8.30 11.49 -2.12
CA ARG A 66 -9.11 10.29 -2.39
C ARG A 66 -9.69 10.24 -3.79
N PRO A 67 -9.78 9.06 -4.42
CA PRO A 67 -9.37 7.75 -3.90
C PRO A 67 -7.85 7.59 -3.85
N LEU A 68 -7.35 7.12 -2.70
CA LEU A 68 -5.92 6.96 -2.46
C LEU A 68 -5.58 5.50 -2.11
N VAL A 69 -4.59 4.97 -2.80
CA VAL A 69 -4.10 3.59 -2.66
C VAL A 69 -2.73 3.60 -1.98
N ALA A 70 -2.59 2.88 -0.87
CA ALA A 70 -1.28 2.67 -0.24
C ALA A 70 -0.48 1.63 -1.02
N GLN A 71 0.73 1.98 -1.50
CA GLN A 71 1.62 1.02 -2.12
C GLN A 71 2.65 0.51 -1.12
N ILE A 72 2.78 -0.81 -1.04
CA ILE A 72 3.73 -1.49 -0.16
C ILE A 72 4.60 -2.50 -0.92
N TYR A 73 5.78 -2.80 -0.38
CA TYR A 73 6.63 -3.85 -0.93
C TYR A 73 7.32 -4.67 0.16
N GLY A 74 7.63 -5.91 -0.16
CA GLY A 74 8.28 -6.85 0.74
C GLY A 74 8.24 -8.26 0.17
N ARG A 75 8.52 -9.25 1.03
CA ARG A 75 8.49 -10.66 0.63
C ARG A 75 7.93 -11.62 1.70
N ALA A 76 7.51 -11.13 2.86
CA ALA A 76 7.00 -11.93 3.95
C ALA A 76 5.45 -11.90 3.97
N PRO A 77 4.76 -12.99 3.56
CA PRO A 77 3.30 -13.01 3.48
C PRO A 77 2.61 -12.63 4.80
N GLU A 78 3.14 -13.06 5.94
CA GLU A 78 2.60 -12.75 7.27
C GLU A 78 2.64 -11.24 7.57
N LEU A 79 3.63 -10.52 7.07
CA LEU A 79 3.69 -9.06 7.22
C LEU A 79 2.70 -8.36 6.29
N PHE A 80 2.47 -8.87 5.08
CA PHE A 80 1.42 -8.34 4.20
C PHE A 80 0.03 -8.49 4.82
N TYR A 81 -0.24 -9.60 5.52
CA TYR A 81 -1.48 -9.78 6.28
C TYR A 81 -1.65 -8.67 7.32
N LYS A 82 -0.61 -8.43 8.13
CA LYS A 82 -0.63 -7.41 9.20
C LYS A 82 -0.72 -6.00 8.65
N VAL A 83 0.07 -5.66 7.61
CA VAL A 83 0.04 -4.32 7.01
C VAL A 83 -1.28 -4.03 6.34
N ALA A 84 -1.95 -5.04 5.76
CA ALA A 84 -3.29 -4.87 5.22
C ALA A 84 -4.29 -4.36 6.28
N HIS A 85 -4.22 -4.86 7.52
CA HIS A 85 -5.02 -4.34 8.63
C HIS A 85 -4.68 -2.88 8.96
N ILE A 86 -3.37 -2.53 8.99
CA ILE A 86 -2.95 -1.15 9.25
C ILE A 86 -3.46 -0.20 8.17
N VAL A 87 -3.31 -0.58 6.90
CA VAL A 87 -3.78 0.22 5.75
C VAL A 87 -5.29 0.44 5.81
N CYS A 88 -6.06 -0.60 6.17
CA CYS A 88 -7.50 -0.48 6.40
C CYS A 88 -7.82 0.42 7.60
N ALA A 89 -7.10 0.28 8.72
CA ALA A 89 -7.29 1.11 9.90
C ALA A 89 -6.98 2.59 9.66
N LEU A 90 -5.98 2.89 8.82
CA LEU A 90 -5.65 4.24 8.38
C LEU A 90 -6.66 4.81 7.37
N GLY A 91 -7.61 4.00 6.89
CA GLY A 91 -8.70 4.45 6.03
C GLY A 91 -8.34 4.64 4.56
N PHE A 92 -7.30 3.97 4.05
CA PHE A 92 -7.00 3.98 2.62
C PHE A 92 -8.10 3.28 1.80
N ASP A 93 -8.31 3.76 0.56
CA ASP A 93 -9.32 3.20 -0.34
C ASP A 93 -8.87 1.90 -1.01
N GLY A 94 -7.55 1.64 -1.00
CA GLY A 94 -6.99 0.42 -1.56
C GLY A 94 -5.56 0.15 -1.11
N LEU A 95 -5.12 -1.08 -1.38
CA LEU A 95 -3.77 -1.57 -1.14
C LEU A 95 -3.19 -2.05 -2.47
N ASP A 96 -2.00 -1.59 -2.81
CA ASP A 96 -1.23 -2.03 -3.96
C ASP A 96 0.07 -2.68 -3.53
N ILE A 97 0.49 -3.72 -4.26
CA ILE A 97 1.70 -4.48 -3.99
C ILE A 97 2.70 -4.23 -5.10
N ASN A 98 3.82 -3.57 -4.78
CA ASN A 98 4.88 -3.31 -5.74
C ASN A 98 5.58 -4.60 -6.17
N MET A 99 5.30 -5.04 -7.39
CA MET A 99 5.93 -6.18 -8.07
C MET A 99 6.69 -5.76 -9.33
N GLY A 100 6.92 -4.46 -9.52
CA GLY A 100 7.51 -3.92 -10.75
C GLY A 100 8.80 -3.13 -10.57
N CYS A 101 9.13 -2.64 -9.37
CA CYS A 101 10.31 -1.80 -9.16
C CYS A 101 11.59 -2.55 -9.53
N PRO A 102 12.38 -2.06 -10.53
CA PRO A 102 13.63 -2.69 -10.96
C PRO A 102 14.84 -2.23 -10.16
N SER A 103 14.67 -1.34 -9.18
CA SER A 103 15.77 -0.79 -8.38
C SER A 103 16.65 -1.91 -7.82
N ARG A 104 17.99 -1.77 -7.97
CA ARG A 104 18.95 -2.78 -7.47
C ARG A 104 18.74 -3.08 -6.00
N LYS A 105 18.47 -2.07 -5.17
CA LYS A 105 18.23 -2.21 -3.73
C LYS A 105 17.00 -3.07 -3.45
N VAL A 106 15.89 -2.80 -4.14
CA VAL A 106 14.63 -3.53 -3.97
C VAL A 106 14.74 -4.95 -4.55
N ALA A 107 15.27 -5.10 -5.76
CA ALA A 107 15.39 -6.39 -6.43
C ALA A 107 16.39 -7.33 -5.72
N ALA A 108 17.49 -6.80 -5.18
CA ALA A 108 18.46 -7.60 -4.43
C ALA A 108 17.89 -8.18 -3.12
N SER A 109 16.88 -7.54 -2.54
CA SER A 109 16.14 -8.07 -1.38
C SER A 109 15.06 -9.10 -1.75
N GLY A 110 14.92 -9.45 -3.03
CA GLY A 110 13.90 -10.39 -3.53
C GLY A 110 12.51 -9.76 -3.62
N CYS A 111 12.41 -8.43 -3.61
CA CYS A 111 11.16 -7.67 -3.67
C CYS A 111 10.97 -7.00 -5.04
N GLY A 112 9.85 -6.32 -5.24
CA GLY A 112 9.56 -5.60 -6.48
C GLY A 112 9.60 -6.54 -7.69
N ALA A 113 10.34 -6.16 -8.74
CA ALA A 113 10.45 -6.95 -9.97
C ALA A 113 11.04 -8.37 -9.76
N ALA A 114 11.77 -8.63 -8.67
CA ALA A 114 12.29 -9.95 -8.36
C ALA A 114 11.18 -10.98 -8.07
N LEU A 115 9.99 -10.55 -7.64
CA LEU A 115 8.84 -11.42 -7.41
C LEU A 115 8.34 -12.11 -8.69
N ILE A 116 8.63 -11.56 -9.87
CA ILE A 116 8.32 -12.19 -11.16
C ILE A 116 8.98 -13.58 -11.27
N ARG A 117 10.15 -13.75 -10.63
CA ARG A 117 10.88 -15.04 -10.60
C ARG A 117 10.40 -15.99 -9.51
N ALA A 118 9.48 -15.54 -8.65
CA ALA A 118 8.94 -16.30 -7.53
C ALA A 118 7.41 -16.24 -7.51
N PRO A 119 6.72 -16.79 -8.54
CA PRO A 119 5.27 -16.64 -8.69
C PRO A 119 4.47 -17.25 -7.54
N GLU A 120 4.97 -18.33 -6.94
CA GLU A 120 4.31 -18.94 -5.76
C GLU A 120 4.34 -17.99 -4.56
N LEU A 121 5.50 -17.35 -4.28
CA LEU A 121 5.61 -16.35 -3.23
C LEU A 121 4.72 -15.13 -3.52
N ALA A 122 4.68 -14.65 -4.77
CA ALA A 122 3.79 -13.57 -5.16
C ALA A 122 2.31 -13.92 -4.90
N ARG A 123 1.91 -15.16 -5.20
CA ARG A 123 0.56 -15.67 -4.91
C ARG A 123 0.27 -15.71 -3.42
N GLU A 124 1.22 -16.17 -2.59
CA GLU A 124 1.08 -16.20 -1.14
C GLU A 124 0.93 -14.79 -0.55
N ILE A 125 1.74 -13.85 -1.02
CA ILE A 125 1.66 -12.42 -0.65
C ILE A 125 0.27 -11.86 -0.96
N ILE A 126 -0.23 -12.04 -2.18
CA ILE A 126 -1.56 -11.55 -2.59
C ILE A 126 -2.67 -12.16 -1.72
N ARG A 127 -2.59 -13.47 -1.47
CA ARG A 127 -3.57 -14.16 -0.60
C ARG A 127 -3.53 -13.64 0.84
N ALA A 128 -2.34 -13.41 1.38
CA ALA A 128 -2.16 -12.89 2.72
C ALA A 128 -2.72 -11.48 2.87
N ALA A 129 -2.39 -10.57 1.94
CA ALA A 129 -2.91 -9.21 1.92
C ALA A 129 -4.45 -9.21 1.80
N ARG A 130 -5.00 -10.00 0.87
CA ARG A 130 -6.44 -10.14 0.69
C ARG A 130 -7.14 -10.63 1.96
N ARG A 131 -6.61 -11.70 2.58
CA ARG A 131 -7.15 -12.21 3.83
C ARG A 131 -7.11 -11.15 4.94
N GLY A 132 -6.03 -10.36 5.04
CA GLY A 132 -5.96 -9.26 6.02
C GLY A 132 -7.05 -8.22 5.82
N ILE A 133 -7.37 -7.85 4.59
CA ILE A 133 -8.47 -6.94 4.26
C ILE A 133 -9.84 -7.57 4.61
N GLU A 134 -10.04 -8.86 4.26
CA GLU A 134 -11.27 -9.59 4.55
C GLU A 134 -11.51 -9.71 6.06
N ASP A 135 -10.48 -10.07 6.82
CA ASP A 135 -10.54 -10.21 8.28
C ASP A 135 -10.78 -8.87 8.99
N TRP A 136 -10.19 -7.77 8.49
CA TRP A 136 -10.50 -6.42 8.98
C TRP A 136 -11.98 -6.08 8.81
N HIS A 137 -12.53 -6.32 7.64
CA HIS A 137 -13.96 -6.06 7.38
C HIS A 137 -14.88 -7.01 8.15
N ALA A 138 -14.41 -8.17 8.57
CA ALA A 138 -15.11 -9.08 9.48
C ALA A 138 -14.99 -8.68 10.96
N GLY A 139 -14.36 -7.55 11.29
CA GLY A 139 -14.25 -6.99 12.64
C GLY A 139 -13.06 -7.49 13.44
N GLN A 140 -12.01 -8.01 12.80
CA GLN A 140 -10.74 -8.26 13.49
C GLN A 140 -9.99 -6.94 13.74
N SER A 141 -9.68 -6.66 15.01
CA SER A 141 -8.92 -5.47 15.41
C SER A 141 -7.41 -5.71 15.30
N LEU A 142 -6.65 -4.61 15.25
CA LEU A 142 -5.17 -4.64 15.24
C LEU A 142 -4.60 -5.41 16.45
N THR A 143 -5.16 -5.22 17.64
CA THR A 143 -4.75 -5.91 18.88
C THR A 143 -4.91 -7.43 18.78
N LYS A 144 -5.97 -7.92 18.12
CA LYS A 144 -6.17 -9.37 17.92
C LYS A 144 -5.11 -10.02 17.06
N ILE A 145 -4.44 -9.27 16.21
CA ILE A 145 -3.34 -9.75 15.36
C ILE A 145 -1.95 -9.37 15.89
N GLY A 146 -1.89 -8.92 17.16
CA GLY A 146 -0.64 -8.59 17.83
C GLY A 146 0.00 -7.28 17.37
N ILE A 147 -0.82 -6.29 17.00
CA ILE A 147 -0.39 -4.92 16.71
C ILE A 147 -1.03 -4.02 17.77
N GLU A 148 -0.19 -3.46 18.65
CA GLU A 148 -0.65 -2.48 19.63
C GLU A 148 -0.88 -1.13 18.92
N PRO A 149 -2.04 -0.47 19.14
CA PRO A 149 -2.23 0.90 18.67
C PRO A 149 -1.25 1.82 19.41
N ALA A 150 -0.58 2.69 18.68
CA ALA A 150 0.32 3.71 19.23
C ALA A 150 -0.46 4.80 19.94
#